data_72b7c48fae8b62534bc0ee5f71cf6ddf
#
_entry.id   72b7c48fae8b62534bc0ee5f71cf6ddf
#
_cell.length_a   1.000
_cell.length_b   1.000
_cell.length_c   1.000
_cell.angle_alpha   90.00
_cell.angle_beta   90.00
_cell.angle_gamma   90.00
#
_symmetry.space_group_name_H-M   'P 1'
#
loop_
_entity.id
_entity.type
_entity.pdbx_description
1 polymer ?
#
loop_
_entity_poly.entity_id
_entity_poly.type
_entity_poly.pdbx_seq_one_letter_code
_entity_poly.pdbx_strand_id
1 'polypeptide(L)' 'MGKLINCECGEVVHGKTDEELLAAVQAHVTRDHPELVGKLTKDDVLSMAEEDD' A
#
# COMPACT_ATOMS: atom_id res chain seq x y z
N MET A 1 -5.88 2.00 -15.47
CA MET A 1 -6.65 1.99 -14.23
C MET A 1 -5.92 1.20 -13.17
N GLY A 2 -5.76 1.78 -12.05
CA GLY A 2 -5.08 1.12 -10.95
C GLY A 2 -5.25 1.94 -9.71
N LYS A 3 -4.47 1.63 -8.70
CA LYS A 3 -4.51 2.38 -7.45
C LYS A 3 -3.11 2.63 -6.96
N LEU A 4 -2.97 3.68 -6.16
CA LEU A 4 -1.69 4.01 -5.57
C LEU A 4 -1.88 4.44 -4.12
N ILE A 5 -0.81 4.33 -3.36
CA ILE A 5 -0.78 4.81 -1.99
C ILE A 5 0.51 5.59 -1.80
N ASN A 6 0.38 6.78 -1.20
CA ASN A 6 1.53 7.56 -0.79
C ASN A 6 1.93 7.14 0.62
N CYS A 7 3.10 6.54 0.75
CA CYS A 7 3.62 6.18 2.05
C CYS A 7 4.19 7.42 2.74
N GLU A 8 4.16 7.43 4.06
CA GLU A 8 4.67 8.56 4.84
C GLU A 8 6.14 8.84 4.59
N CYS A 9 6.88 7.82 4.17
CA CYS A 9 8.30 7.98 3.88
C CYS A 9 8.57 8.61 2.52
N GLY A 10 7.52 8.97 1.79
CA GLY A 10 7.66 9.58 0.48
C GLY A 10 7.64 8.61 -0.68
N GLU A 11 7.54 7.33 -0.40
CA GLU A 11 7.43 6.31 -1.43
C GLU A 11 6.01 6.23 -1.95
N VAL A 12 5.88 5.96 -3.24
CA VAL A 12 4.57 5.74 -3.85
C VAL A 12 4.47 4.28 -4.26
N VAL A 13 3.44 3.61 -3.80
CA VAL A 13 3.21 2.21 -4.09
C VAL A 13 2.04 2.09 -5.06
N HIS A 14 2.22 1.33 -6.13
CA HIS A 14 1.21 1.17 -7.18
C HIS A 14 0.76 -0.27 -7.28
N GLY A 15 -0.49 -0.46 -7.68
CA GLY A 15 -1.04 -1.77 -7.99
C GLY A 15 -2.17 -1.62 -8.99
N LYS A 16 -2.34 -2.62 -9.86
CA LYS A 16 -3.41 -2.59 -10.85
C LYS A 16 -4.76 -2.93 -10.24
N THR A 17 -4.74 -3.73 -9.19
CA THR A 17 -5.94 -4.14 -8.49
C THR A 17 -5.73 -3.91 -6.99
N ASP A 18 -6.82 -4.02 -6.23
CA ASP A 18 -6.72 -3.90 -4.78
C ASP A 18 -5.78 -4.96 -4.21
N GLU A 19 -5.85 -6.18 -4.74
CA GLU A 19 -4.99 -7.26 -4.27
C GLU A 19 -3.53 -6.99 -4.58
N GLU A 20 -3.24 -6.50 -5.78
CA GLU A 20 -1.86 -6.16 -6.14
C GLU A 20 -1.33 -5.02 -5.30
N LEU A 21 -2.17 -4.01 -5.08
CA LEU A 21 -1.78 -2.88 -4.25
C LEU A 21 -1.48 -3.34 -2.83
N LEU A 22 -2.34 -4.18 -2.29
CA LEU A 22 -2.16 -4.71 -0.94
C LEU A 22 -0.85 -5.48 -0.82
N ALA A 23 -0.58 -6.36 -1.80
CA ALA A 23 0.65 -7.12 -1.79
C ALA A 23 1.88 -6.22 -1.89
N ALA A 24 1.81 -5.19 -2.73
CA ALA A 24 2.91 -4.25 -2.88
C ALA A 24 3.15 -3.47 -1.61
N VAL A 25 2.08 -3.03 -0.95
CA VAL A 25 2.19 -2.31 0.32
C VAL A 25 2.81 -3.20 1.39
N GLN A 26 2.38 -4.45 1.46
CA GLN A 26 2.92 -5.38 2.45
C GLN A 26 4.39 -5.63 2.23
N ALA A 27 4.81 -5.77 0.98
CA ALA A 27 6.22 -5.97 0.66
C ALA A 27 7.04 -4.74 1.05
N HIS A 28 6.52 -3.54 0.75
CA HIS A 28 7.20 -2.30 1.11
C HIS A 28 7.32 -2.17 2.63
N VAL A 29 6.22 -2.40 3.33
CA VAL A 29 6.19 -2.27 4.79
C VAL A 29 7.13 -3.28 5.44
N THR A 30 7.12 -4.52 4.94
CA THR A 30 7.99 -5.55 5.50
C THR A 30 9.46 -5.18 5.37
N ARG A 31 9.82 -4.53 4.27
CA ARG A 31 11.20 -4.15 4.02
C ARG A 31 11.60 -2.88 4.75
N ASP A 32 10.79 -1.84 4.64
CA ASP A 32 11.17 -0.51 5.12
C ASP A 32 10.56 -0.13 6.47
N HIS A 33 9.41 -0.71 6.78
CA HIS A 33 8.69 -0.38 8.02
C HIS A 33 8.20 -1.65 8.71
N PRO A 34 9.12 -2.51 9.14
CA PRO A 34 8.72 -3.80 9.71
C PRO A 34 7.84 -3.67 10.95
N GLU A 35 7.91 -2.56 11.64
CA GLU A 35 7.06 -2.32 12.81
C GLU A 35 5.59 -2.15 12.44
N LEU A 36 5.31 -1.88 11.17
CA LEU A 36 3.93 -1.73 10.70
C LEU A 36 3.32 -3.03 10.21
N VAL A 37 4.13 -4.08 10.10
CA VAL A 37 3.62 -5.39 9.71
C VAL A 37 2.60 -5.87 10.73
N GLY A 38 1.40 -6.19 10.26
CA GLY A 38 0.31 -6.60 11.12
C GLY A 38 -0.51 -5.46 11.68
N LYS A 39 -0.06 -4.22 11.55
CA LYS A 39 -0.82 -3.06 11.98
C LYS A 39 -1.67 -2.47 10.88
N LEU A 40 -1.25 -2.68 9.63
CA LEU A 40 -2.02 -2.22 8.48
C LEU A 40 -2.90 -3.34 7.99
N THR A 41 -4.19 -3.11 8.05
CA THR A 41 -5.16 -4.08 7.55
C THR A 41 -5.53 -3.75 6.11
N LYS A 42 -6.22 -4.69 5.47
CA LYS A 42 -6.73 -4.47 4.12
C LYS A 42 -7.60 -3.22 4.06
N ASP A 43 -8.46 -3.04 5.05
CA ASP A 43 -9.34 -1.88 5.09
C ASP A 43 -8.56 -0.59 5.20
N ASP A 44 -7.53 -0.57 6.02
CA ASP A 44 -6.67 0.60 6.17
C ASP A 44 -6.00 0.95 4.84
N VAL A 45 -5.46 -0.05 4.17
CA VAL A 45 -4.78 0.15 2.89
C VAL A 45 -5.75 0.69 1.86
N LEU A 46 -6.93 0.09 1.75
CA LEU A 46 -7.92 0.51 0.76
C LEU A 46 -8.48 1.91 1.06
N SER A 47 -8.55 2.27 2.34
CA SER A 47 -8.99 3.61 2.71
C SER A 47 -8.00 4.68 2.27
N MET A 48 -6.72 4.35 2.23
CA MET A 48 -5.68 5.29 1.83
C MET A 48 -5.43 5.28 0.33
N ALA A 49 -5.90 4.25 -0.35
CA ALA A 49 -5.64 4.10 -1.78
C ALA A 49 -6.35 5.15 -2.61
N GLU A 50 -5.66 5.68 -3.60
CA GLU A 50 -6.21 6.63 -4.55
C GLU A 50 -6.18 6.02 -5.93
N GLU A 51 -7.07 6.50 -6.80
CA GLU A 51 -7.10 6.00 -8.17
C GLU A 51 -5.92 6.54 -8.95
N ASP A 52 -5.27 5.63 -9.65
CA ASP A 52 -4.13 5.95 -10.50
C ASP A 52 -4.55 5.72 -11.95
N ASP A 53 -4.99 6.76 -12.59
CA ASP A 53 -5.40 6.69 -14.00
C ASP A 53 -4.19 6.72 -14.91
#